data_812e4955bb3e82cb17d102cf9ddb61e6
#
_entry.id   812e4955bb3e82cb17d102cf9ddb61e6
#
_cell.length_a   1.000
_cell.length_b   1.000
_cell.length_c   1.000
_cell.angle_alpha   90.00
_cell.angle_beta   90.00
_cell.angle_gamma   90.00
#
_symmetry.space_group_name_H-M   'P 1'
#
loop_
_entity.id
_entity.type
_entity.pdbx_description
1 polymer ?
#
loop_
_entity_poly.entity_id
_entity_poly.type
_entity_poly.pdbx_seq_one_letter_code
_entity_poly.pdbx_strand_id
1 'polypeptide(L)'
;MFTGSMVALVTPFKNGAVDWQSLEALVEFHLENGTHGIVPCGTTGESATLSHQEHDDIIRAVIKSVNKRVPVIAGTGSNSTDEAVRLTREAEKSGADGALMISPYYNRPTQEGIYQHYKKVASAVGIPIIVYNIPGRTGSKIEPETLARMAEIENIAGVKEATGSVDQAIDVIRLCGERLAVYSGEDSLIYSLMALGGRGVISTCANVAPKQTAQLTEACLKREWDKGREIQFQLIPLIRALFIETNPIPVKTALSLMGKCSGELRLPLTPMAEGNLKKLTQAMRDFGLLKG
;
A
#
# COMPACT_ATOMS: atom_id res chain seq x y z
N MET A 1 -12.08 11.91 -1.71
CA MET A 1 -10.66 11.65 -2.04
C MET A 1 -9.94 11.23 -0.76
N PHE A 2 -9.14 10.17 -0.80
CA PHE A 2 -8.44 9.65 0.39
C PHE A 2 -7.27 10.54 0.78
N THR A 3 -6.91 10.58 2.08
CA THR A 3 -5.78 11.39 2.57
C THR A 3 -5.11 10.70 3.76
N GLY A 4 -3.87 11.07 4.04
CA GLY A 4 -3.15 10.62 5.23
C GLY A 4 -2.45 9.26 5.08
N SER A 5 -2.32 8.54 6.17
CA SER A 5 -1.64 7.24 6.24
C SER A 5 -2.61 6.09 5.98
N MET A 6 -2.44 5.42 4.87
CA MET A 6 -3.16 4.18 4.52
C MET A 6 -2.20 3.01 4.63
N VAL A 7 -2.60 1.92 5.29
CA VAL A 7 -1.73 0.76 5.46
C VAL A 7 -1.92 -0.24 4.32
N ALA A 8 -0.83 -0.64 3.66
CA ALA A 8 -0.80 -1.84 2.83
C ALA A 8 -0.79 -3.05 3.77
N LEU A 9 -1.99 -3.54 4.14
CA LEU A 9 -2.18 -4.52 5.20
C LEU A 9 -1.55 -5.88 4.83
N VAL A 10 -0.82 -6.50 5.76
CA VAL A 10 -0.39 -7.90 5.62
C VAL A 10 -1.58 -8.85 5.66
N THR A 11 -1.49 -9.99 4.97
CA THR A 11 -2.41 -11.11 5.15
C THR A 11 -1.78 -12.12 6.10
N PRO A 12 -2.28 -12.29 7.32
CA PRO A 12 -1.76 -13.31 8.24
C PRO A 12 -2.15 -14.71 7.80
N PHE A 13 -1.18 -15.65 7.86
CA PHE A 13 -1.42 -17.07 7.61
C PHE A 13 -1.14 -17.91 8.86
N LYS A 14 -1.81 -19.02 8.99
CA LYS A 14 -1.58 -20.03 10.03
C LYS A 14 -1.90 -21.42 9.48
N ASN A 15 -0.91 -22.32 9.52
CA ASN A 15 -1.03 -23.68 8.99
C ASN A 15 -1.45 -23.70 7.49
N GLY A 16 -0.89 -22.83 6.66
CA GLY A 16 -1.19 -22.72 5.23
C GLY A 16 -2.46 -21.95 4.86
N ALA A 17 -3.35 -21.68 5.81
CA ALA A 17 -4.61 -20.98 5.59
C ALA A 17 -4.57 -19.52 6.08
N VAL A 18 -5.51 -18.70 5.63
CA VAL A 18 -5.70 -17.33 6.16
C VAL A 18 -6.10 -17.40 7.64
N ASP A 19 -5.38 -16.65 8.48
CA ASP A 19 -5.70 -16.49 9.90
C ASP A 19 -6.67 -15.32 10.08
N TRP A 20 -7.95 -15.64 10.04
CA TRP A 20 -9.03 -14.65 10.14
C TRP A 20 -9.06 -13.90 11.47
N GLN A 21 -8.69 -14.56 12.57
CA GLN A 21 -8.65 -13.93 13.88
C GLN A 21 -7.54 -12.88 13.95
N SER A 22 -6.34 -13.23 13.47
CA SER A 22 -5.23 -12.26 13.40
C SER A 22 -5.52 -11.15 12.41
N LEU A 23 -6.23 -11.41 11.30
CA LEU A 23 -6.62 -10.39 10.33
C LEU A 23 -7.54 -9.34 10.97
N GLU A 24 -8.57 -9.79 11.70
CA GLU A 24 -9.48 -8.91 12.42
C GLU A 24 -8.75 -8.09 13.51
N ALA A 25 -7.89 -8.74 14.29
CA ALA A 25 -7.08 -8.08 15.30
C ALA A 25 -6.12 -7.03 14.72
N LEU A 26 -5.55 -7.26 13.54
CA LEU A 26 -4.71 -6.28 12.83
C LEU A 26 -5.54 -5.07 12.36
N VAL A 27 -6.76 -5.28 11.86
CA VAL A 27 -7.66 -4.18 11.50
C VAL A 27 -7.92 -3.29 12.72
N GLU A 28 -8.32 -3.88 13.85
CA GLU A 28 -8.55 -3.10 15.09
C GLU A 28 -7.29 -2.40 15.56
N PHE A 29 -6.13 -3.05 15.53
CA PHE A 29 -4.85 -2.43 15.86
C PHE A 29 -4.59 -1.15 15.04
N HIS A 30 -4.91 -1.17 13.74
CA HIS A 30 -4.75 0.01 12.90
C HIS A 30 -5.73 1.12 13.25
N LEU A 31 -6.99 0.78 13.50
CA LEU A 31 -8.04 1.75 13.85
C LEU A 31 -7.74 2.44 15.18
N GLU A 32 -7.31 1.68 16.19
CA GLU A 32 -6.92 2.21 17.51
C GLU A 32 -5.69 3.13 17.45
N ASN A 33 -4.84 2.98 16.42
CA ASN A 33 -3.62 3.77 16.25
C ASN A 33 -3.75 4.89 15.19
N GLY A 34 -4.96 5.22 14.77
CA GLY A 34 -5.24 6.40 13.93
C GLY A 34 -4.86 6.24 12.45
N THR A 35 -4.80 5.00 11.94
CA THR A 35 -4.64 4.76 10.49
C THR A 35 -5.83 5.35 9.73
N HIS A 36 -5.57 6.08 8.64
CA HIS A 36 -6.59 6.80 7.87
C HIS A 36 -7.27 5.96 6.77
N GLY A 37 -6.76 4.76 6.49
CA GLY A 37 -7.36 3.85 5.51
C GLY A 37 -6.64 2.50 5.49
N ILE A 38 -7.32 1.46 5.02
CA ILE A 38 -6.79 0.10 4.99
C ILE A 38 -6.80 -0.43 3.56
N VAL A 39 -5.67 -1.00 3.14
CA VAL A 39 -5.47 -1.53 1.79
C VAL A 39 -5.17 -3.04 1.87
N PRO A 40 -6.20 -3.91 1.87
CA PRO A 40 -6.02 -5.36 1.80
C PRO A 40 -5.61 -5.81 0.41
N CYS A 41 -5.06 -7.00 0.30
CA CYS A 41 -4.74 -7.69 -0.94
C CYS A 41 -3.83 -6.90 -1.91
N GLY A 42 -2.95 -6.02 -1.36
CA GLY A 42 -1.84 -5.45 -2.12
C GLY A 42 -0.64 -6.39 -2.15
N THR A 43 0.53 -5.88 -2.59
CA THR A 43 1.81 -6.62 -2.57
C THR A 43 2.16 -7.10 -1.16
N THR A 44 2.03 -6.23 -0.17
CA THR A 44 2.28 -6.54 1.25
C THR A 44 1.31 -7.59 1.80
N GLY A 45 0.12 -7.66 1.24
CA GLY A 45 -0.90 -8.68 1.56
C GLY A 45 -0.72 -9.99 0.80
N GLU A 46 0.40 -10.21 0.11
CA GLU A 46 0.73 -11.43 -0.63
C GLU A 46 -0.34 -11.84 -1.66
N SER A 47 -0.96 -10.84 -2.31
CA SER A 47 -2.06 -11.08 -3.26
C SER A 47 -1.74 -12.08 -4.36
N ALA A 48 -0.46 -12.17 -4.79
CA ALA A 48 -0.03 -13.09 -5.86
C ALA A 48 -0.16 -14.58 -5.49
N THR A 49 -0.25 -14.92 -4.21
CA THR A 49 -0.37 -16.32 -3.72
C THR A 49 -1.72 -16.62 -3.08
N LEU A 50 -2.66 -15.69 -3.13
CA LEU A 50 -4.05 -15.92 -2.74
C LEU A 50 -4.82 -16.55 -3.90
N SER A 51 -5.68 -17.53 -3.60
CA SER A 51 -6.71 -17.93 -4.55
C SER A 51 -7.69 -16.77 -4.75
N HIS A 52 -8.43 -16.77 -5.87
CA HIS A 52 -9.46 -15.76 -6.10
C HIS A 52 -10.49 -15.70 -4.97
N GLN A 53 -10.87 -16.87 -4.42
CA GLN A 53 -11.81 -16.95 -3.31
C GLN A 53 -11.22 -16.31 -2.03
N GLU A 54 -9.98 -16.64 -1.66
CA GLU A 54 -9.31 -16.03 -0.51
C GLU A 54 -9.18 -14.51 -0.67
N HIS A 55 -8.82 -14.05 -1.88
CA HIS A 55 -8.72 -12.64 -2.19
C HIS A 55 -10.04 -11.90 -1.94
N ASP A 56 -11.14 -12.42 -2.49
CA ASP A 56 -12.46 -11.84 -2.34
C ASP A 56 -12.95 -11.91 -0.88
N ASP A 57 -12.68 -13.02 -0.18
CA ASP A 57 -13.05 -13.22 1.23
C ASP A 57 -12.28 -12.28 2.17
N ILE A 58 -10.98 -12.06 1.94
CA ILE A 58 -10.16 -11.14 2.73
C ILE A 58 -10.71 -9.71 2.59
N ILE A 59 -11.02 -9.26 1.38
CA ILE A 59 -11.59 -7.93 1.15
C ILE A 59 -12.91 -7.79 1.91
N ARG A 60 -13.82 -8.76 1.82
CA ARG A 60 -15.09 -8.76 2.55
C ARG A 60 -14.89 -8.72 4.06
N ALA A 61 -13.96 -9.54 4.58
CA ALA A 61 -13.66 -9.59 6.01
C ALA A 61 -13.12 -8.24 6.51
N VAL A 62 -12.19 -7.62 5.77
CA VAL A 62 -11.64 -6.31 6.14
C VAL A 62 -12.72 -5.23 6.10
N ILE A 63 -13.55 -5.17 5.06
CA ILE A 63 -14.67 -4.21 4.97
C ILE A 63 -15.61 -4.38 6.17
N LYS A 64 -15.97 -5.61 6.50
CA LYS A 64 -16.82 -5.92 7.65
C LYS A 64 -16.19 -5.46 8.97
N SER A 65 -14.91 -5.80 9.19
CA SER A 65 -14.19 -5.43 10.42
C SER A 65 -14.02 -3.92 10.54
N VAL A 66 -13.68 -3.24 9.45
CA VAL A 66 -13.54 -1.76 9.43
C VAL A 66 -14.87 -1.08 9.74
N ASN A 67 -15.98 -1.62 9.28
CA ASN A 67 -17.34 -1.12 9.53
C ASN A 67 -17.46 0.40 9.31
N LYS A 68 -16.98 0.88 8.17
CA LYS A 68 -17.02 2.29 7.73
C LYS A 68 -16.29 3.31 8.63
N ARG A 69 -15.44 2.84 9.57
CA ARG A 69 -14.64 3.75 10.43
C ARG A 69 -13.55 4.48 9.65
N VAL A 70 -13.00 3.85 8.64
CA VAL A 70 -12.04 4.43 7.68
C VAL A 70 -12.29 3.82 6.29
N PRO A 71 -11.81 4.42 5.19
CA PRO A 71 -11.96 3.81 3.87
C PRO A 71 -11.16 2.50 3.73
N VAL A 72 -11.72 1.56 2.97
CA VAL A 72 -11.09 0.32 2.52
C VAL A 72 -10.83 0.42 1.02
N ILE A 73 -9.56 0.35 0.63
CA ILE A 73 -9.11 0.46 -0.75
C ILE A 73 -8.56 -0.90 -1.17
N ALA A 74 -9.33 -1.69 -1.89
CA ALA A 74 -8.98 -3.07 -2.23
C ALA A 74 -7.85 -3.14 -3.27
N GLY A 75 -6.84 -3.98 -3.05
CA GLY A 75 -5.86 -4.30 -4.08
C GLY A 75 -6.50 -5.19 -5.15
N THR A 76 -6.61 -4.71 -6.40
CA THR A 76 -7.34 -5.41 -7.49
C THR A 76 -6.57 -5.47 -8.81
N GLY A 77 -5.32 -5.04 -8.83
CA GLY A 77 -4.50 -5.03 -10.04
C GLY A 77 -4.09 -6.43 -10.50
N SER A 78 -4.05 -6.62 -11.81
CA SER A 78 -3.57 -7.82 -12.49
C SER A 78 -2.86 -7.43 -13.78
N ASN A 79 -2.03 -8.34 -14.33
CA ASN A 79 -1.47 -8.21 -15.67
C ASN A 79 -2.44 -8.71 -16.79
N SER A 80 -3.59 -9.25 -16.40
CA SER A 80 -4.73 -9.55 -17.27
C SER A 80 -5.80 -8.49 -17.05
N THR A 81 -6.23 -7.81 -18.13
CA THR A 81 -7.26 -6.77 -18.03
C THR A 81 -8.62 -7.34 -17.59
N ASP A 82 -8.98 -8.54 -18.06
CA ASP A 82 -10.25 -9.17 -17.69
C ASP A 82 -10.25 -9.59 -16.22
N GLU A 83 -9.12 -10.07 -15.69
CA GLU A 83 -8.97 -10.39 -14.29
C GLU A 83 -9.03 -9.12 -13.41
N ALA A 84 -8.35 -8.03 -13.81
CA ALA A 84 -8.43 -6.75 -13.11
C ALA A 84 -9.87 -6.21 -13.07
N VAL A 85 -10.64 -6.34 -14.16
CA VAL A 85 -12.06 -5.99 -14.20
C VAL A 85 -12.86 -6.85 -13.22
N ARG A 86 -12.64 -8.17 -13.21
CA ARG A 86 -13.32 -9.09 -12.29
C ARG A 86 -13.05 -8.73 -10.82
N LEU A 87 -11.77 -8.58 -10.47
CA LEU A 87 -11.34 -8.28 -9.11
C LEU A 87 -11.91 -6.94 -8.62
N THR A 88 -11.87 -5.91 -9.48
CA THR A 88 -12.36 -4.58 -9.11
C THR A 88 -13.89 -4.55 -8.97
N ARG A 89 -14.62 -5.24 -9.83
CA ARG A 89 -16.08 -5.39 -9.71
C ARG A 89 -16.49 -6.12 -8.44
N GLU A 90 -15.75 -7.18 -8.07
CA GLU A 90 -16.06 -7.93 -6.86
C GLU A 90 -15.76 -7.11 -5.59
N ALA A 91 -14.67 -6.32 -5.61
CA ALA A 91 -14.37 -5.37 -4.54
C ALA A 91 -15.46 -4.30 -4.40
N GLU A 92 -15.92 -3.71 -5.51
CA GLU A 92 -17.02 -2.75 -5.51
C GLU A 92 -18.32 -3.35 -4.95
N LYS A 93 -18.72 -4.54 -5.41
CA LYS A 93 -19.90 -5.26 -4.89
C LYS A 93 -19.79 -5.56 -3.40
N SER A 94 -18.59 -5.81 -2.91
CA SER A 94 -18.32 -6.08 -1.50
C SER A 94 -18.38 -4.80 -0.65
N GLY A 95 -18.43 -3.61 -1.27
CA GLY A 95 -18.53 -2.33 -0.59
C GLY A 95 -17.20 -1.65 -0.31
N ALA A 96 -16.15 -1.95 -1.08
CA ALA A 96 -14.88 -1.22 -1.02
C ALA A 96 -15.09 0.25 -1.43
N ASP A 97 -14.40 1.17 -0.75
CA ASP A 97 -14.47 2.61 -1.02
C ASP A 97 -13.60 3.02 -2.20
N GLY A 98 -12.68 2.16 -2.63
CA GLY A 98 -11.80 2.36 -3.78
C GLY A 98 -11.00 1.11 -4.13
N ALA A 99 -10.24 1.20 -5.21
CA ALA A 99 -9.36 0.14 -5.69
C ALA A 99 -7.93 0.64 -5.87
N LEU A 100 -6.95 -0.14 -5.40
CA LEU A 100 -5.53 0.04 -5.71
C LEU A 100 -5.13 -0.94 -6.79
N MET A 101 -4.75 -0.45 -7.96
CA MET A 101 -4.40 -1.28 -9.09
C MET A 101 -2.92 -1.15 -9.45
N ILE A 102 -2.15 -2.23 -9.25
CA ILE A 102 -0.78 -2.30 -9.75
C ILE A 102 -0.80 -2.32 -11.29
N SER A 103 0.14 -1.58 -11.90
CA SER A 103 0.35 -1.64 -13.37
C SER A 103 0.63 -3.08 -13.81
N PRO A 104 0.18 -3.48 -15.02
CA PRO A 104 0.45 -4.82 -15.53
C PRO A 104 1.94 -5.18 -15.44
N TYR A 105 2.22 -6.27 -14.76
CA TYR A 105 3.55 -6.81 -14.51
C TYR A 105 3.86 -7.98 -15.45
N TYR A 106 5.13 -8.27 -15.68
CA TYR A 106 5.64 -9.37 -16.49
C TYR A 106 5.48 -9.16 -18.00
N ASN A 107 4.27 -8.93 -18.52
CA ASN A 107 3.98 -8.76 -19.96
C ASN A 107 4.35 -7.38 -20.53
N ARG A 108 4.74 -6.42 -19.66
CA ARG A 108 5.36 -5.12 -19.97
C ARG A 108 4.69 -4.38 -21.13
N PRO A 109 3.41 -4.00 -21.00
CA PRO A 109 2.71 -3.29 -22.06
C PRO A 109 3.32 -1.93 -22.37
N THR A 110 3.06 -1.42 -23.56
CA THR A 110 3.38 -0.04 -23.95
C THR A 110 2.58 0.96 -23.12
N GLN A 111 2.94 2.25 -23.15
CA GLN A 111 2.19 3.32 -22.46
C GLN A 111 0.72 3.34 -22.90
N GLU A 112 0.47 3.15 -24.21
CA GLU A 112 -0.90 3.04 -24.72
C GLU A 112 -1.62 1.79 -24.19
N GLY A 113 -0.94 0.65 -24.11
CA GLY A 113 -1.50 -0.58 -23.52
C GLY A 113 -1.85 -0.39 -22.04
N ILE A 114 -0.99 0.29 -21.27
CA ILE A 114 -1.25 0.63 -19.88
C ILE A 114 -2.49 1.54 -19.78
N TYR A 115 -2.56 2.60 -20.59
CA TYR A 115 -3.70 3.51 -20.62
C TYR A 115 -5.03 2.77 -20.93
N GLN A 116 -5.04 1.92 -21.96
CA GLN A 116 -6.24 1.16 -22.34
C GLN A 116 -6.65 0.15 -21.25
N HIS A 117 -5.69 -0.48 -20.58
CA HIS A 117 -5.95 -1.37 -19.44
C HIS A 117 -6.72 -0.63 -18.34
N TYR A 118 -6.21 0.49 -17.87
CA TYR A 118 -6.86 1.28 -16.82
C TYR A 118 -8.20 1.86 -17.28
N LYS A 119 -8.30 2.37 -18.51
CA LYS A 119 -9.55 2.86 -19.10
C LYS A 119 -10.62 1.79 -19.14
N LYS A 120 -10.26 0.55 -19.51
CA LYS A 120 -11.20 -0.57 -19.54
C LYS A 120 -11.73 -0.93 -18.15
N VAL A 121 -10.87 -0.97 -17.15
CA VAL A 121 -11.31 -1.24 -15.77
C VAL A 121 -12.15 -0.08 -15.25
N ALA A 122 -11.71 1.16 -15.43
CA ALA A 122 -12.43 2.35 -15.00
C ALA A 122 -13.85 2.42 -15.59
N SER A 123 -14.02 2.02 -16.86
CA SER A 123 -15.34 1.98 -17.49
C SER A 123 -16.26 0.87 -16.96
N ALA A 124 -15.74 -0.05 -16.15
CA ALA A 124 -16.47 -1.22 -15.67
C ALA A 124 -16.96 -1.10 -14.21
N VAL A 125 -16.53 -0.06 -13.49
CA VAL A 125 -16.82 0.20 -12.07
C VAL A 125 -17.06 1.69 -11.81
N GLY A 126 -17.75 2.00 -10.72
CA GLY A 126 -17.97 3.39 -10.26
C GLY A 126 -17.04 3.84 -9.12
N ILE A 127 -16.35 2.90 -8.45
CA ILE A 127 -15.46 3.27 -7.34
C ILE A 127 -14.17 3.94 -7.81
N PRO A 128 -13.57 4.84 -6.99
CA PRO A 128 -12.29 5.46 -7.29
C PRO A 128 -11.16 4.46 -7.46
N ILE A 129 -10.33 4.64 -8.49
CA ILE A 129 -9.15 3.83 -8.76
C ILE A 129 -7.89 4.62 -8.44
N ILE A 130 -6.99 4.02 -7.66
CA ILE A 130 -5.63 4.49 -7.44
C ILE A 130 -4.70 3.65 -8.31
N VAL A 131 -4.05 4.28 -9.27
CA VAL A 131 -3.01 3.67 -10.13
C VAL A 131 -1.78 3.37 -9.29
N TYR A 132 -1.16 2.20 -9.41
CA TYR A 132 0.06 1.88 -8.67
C TYR A 132 1.25 1.73 -9.62
N ASN A 133 2.15 2.72 -9.58
CA ASN A 133 3.35 2.81 -10.39
C ASN A 133 4.58 2.32 -9.62
N ILE A 134 5.03 1.09 -9.91
CA ILE A 134 6.17 0.45 -9.24
C ILE A 134 7.03 -0.35 -10.23
N PRO A 135 7.88 0.31 -11.02
CA PRO A 135 8.66 -0.34 -12.07
C PRO A 135 9.61 -1.43 -11.56
N GLY A 136 10.10 -1.32 -10.33
CA GLY A 136 10.95 -2.35 -9.72
C GLY A 136 10.26 -3.72 -9.55
N ARG A 137 8.92 -3.78 -9.57
CA ARG A 137 8.14 -5.03 -9.51
C ARG A 137 7.47 -5.38 -10.84
N THR A 138 7.06 -4.38 -11.61
CA THR A 138 6.29 -4.61 -12.83
C THR A 138 7.18 -4.77 -14.07
N GLY A 139 8.39 -4.24 -14.03
CA GLY A 139 9.28 -4.19 -15.19
C GLY A 139 8.92 -3.11 -16.21
N SER A 140 7.91 -2.28 -15.93
CA SER A 140 7.49 -1.13 -16.74
C SER A 140 7.12 0.06 -15.86
N LYS A 141 7.50 1.26 -16.27
CA LYS A 141 7.15 2.52 -15.61
C LYS A 141 5.94 3.14 -16.32
N ILE A 142 5.04 3.75 -15.57
CA ILE A 142 4.01 4.61 -16.14
C ILE A 142 4.60 6.02 -16.20
N GLU A 143 4.67 6.57 -17.41
CA GLU A 143 5.23 7.90 -17.61
C GLU A 143 4.25 9.00 -17.14
N PRO A 144 4.74 10.17 -16.72
CA PRO A 144 3.90 11.28 -16.23
C PRO A 144 2.81 11.69 -17.23
N GLU A 145 3.12 11.71 -18.54
CA GLU A 145 2.17 12.05 -19.60
C GLU A 145 1.04 11.01 -19.70
N THR A 146 1.36 9.74 -19.46
CA THR A 146 0.35 8.68 -19.43
C THR A 146 -0.57 8.82 -18.22
N LEU A 147 -0.01 9.17 -17.05
CA LEU A 147 -0.81 9.48 -15.85
C LEU A 147 -1.69 10.72 -16.06
N ALA A 148 -1.17 11.75 -16.75
CA ALA A 148 -1.95 12.95 -17.08
C ALA A 148 -3.16 12.61 -18.00
N ARG A 149 -2.97 11.71 -18.98
CA ARG A 149 -4.09 11.20 -19.80
C ARG A 149 -5.09 10.39 -18.97
N MET A 150 -4.62 9.58 -18.02
CA MET A 150 -5.49 8.82 -17.10
C MET A 150 -6.29 9.74 -16.18
N ALA A 151 -5.73 10.86 -15.76
CA ALA A 151 -6.39 11.84 -14.91
C ALA A 151 -7.61 12.52 -15.58
N GLU A 152 -7.80 12.35 -16.89
CA GLU A 152 -9.02 12.76 -17.61
C GLU A 152 -10.17 11.74 -17.46
N ILE A 153 -9.91 10.56 -16.88
CA ILE A 153 -10.94 9.53 -16.63
C ILE A 153 -11.50 9.77 -15.23
N GLU A 154 -12.79 10.02 -15.14
CA GLU A 154 -13.50 10.55 -13.96
C GLU A 154 -13.19 9.79 -12.65
N ASN A 155 -13.15 8.45 -12.70
CA ASN A 155 -12.93 7.62 -11.52
C ASN A 155 -11.47 7.16 -11.34
N ILE A 156 -10.52 7.63 -12.13
CA ILE A 156 -9.08 7.49 -11.81
C ILE A 156 -8.70 8.65 -10.90
N ALA A 157 -8.73 8.39 -9.59
CA ALA A 157 -8.66 9.42 -8.56
C ALA A 157 -7.26 9.69 -8.00
N GLY A 158 -6.28 8.82 -8.25
CA GLY A 158 -4.95 9.00 -7.69
C GLY A 158 -3.90 8.05 -8.24
N VAL A 159 -2.67 8.29 -7.83
CA VAL A 159 -1.53 7.41 -8.08
C VAL A 159 -0.77 7.14 -6.79
N LYS A 160 -0.48 5.85 -6.52
CA LYS A 160 0.56 5.43 -5.59
C LYS A 160 1.88 5.42 -6.34
N GLU A 161 2.71 6.44 -6.07
CA GLU A 161 4.00 6.64 -6.72
C GLU A 161 5.11 5.91 -5.93
N ALA A 162 5.66 4.87 -6.53
CA ALA A 162 6.69 4.02 -5.94
C ALA A 162 7.85 3.75 -6.91
N THR A 163 8.20 4.76 -7.71
CA THR A 163 9.40 4.71 -8.56
C THR A 163 10.68 4.99 -7.78
N GLY A 164 10.56 5.55 -6.56
CA GLY A 164 11.69 6.04 -5.79
C GLY A 164 12.25 7.39 -6.31
N SER A 165 11.62 8.00 -7.31
CA SER A 165 12.05 9.24 -7.93
C SER A 165 11.17 10.42 -7.50
N VAL A 166 11.77 11.37 -6.79
CA VAL A 166 11.12 12.66 -6.49
C VAL A 166 10.85 13.45 -7.77
N ASP A 167 11.72 13.36 -8.75
CA ASP A 167 11.59 14.01 -10.05
C ASP A 167 10.35 13.54 -10.81
N GLN A 168 10.12 12.21 -10.84
CA GLN A 168 8.89 11.64 -11.39
C GLN A 168 7.64 12.18 -10.67
N ALA A 169 7.67 12.26 -9.34
CA ALA A 169 6.56 12.79 -8.56
C ALA A 169 6.29 14.28 -8.86
N ILE A 170 7.34 15.09 -9.05
CA ILE A 170 7.24 16.50 -9.46
C ILE A 170 6.51 16.60 -10.80
N ASP A 171 6.93 15.82 -11.79
CA ASP A 171 6.31 15.85 -13.13
C ASP A 171 4.85 15.41 -13.09
N VAL A 172 4.53 14.35 -12.34
CA VAL A 172 3.15 13.90 -12.15
C VAL A 172 2.28 15.00 -11.52
N ILE A 173 2.74 15.61 -10.42
CA ILE A 173 2.01 16.70 -9.74
C ILE A 173 1.81 17.88 -10.67
N ARG A 174 2.87 18.29 -11.40
CA ARG A 174 2.83 19.42 -12.34
C ARG A 174 1.86 19.19 -13.50
N LEU A 175 1.84 17.99 -14.08
CA LEU A 175 1.01 17.68 -15.25
C LEU A 175 -0.45 17.35 -14.88
N CYS A 176 -0.66 16.66 -13.77
CA CYS A 176 -2.00 16.25 -13.36
C CYS A 176 -2.73 17.31 -12.52
N GLY A 177 -1.98 18.14 -11.78
CA GLY A 177 -2.56 19.12 -10.86
C GLY A 177 -3.44 18.43 -9.80
N GLU A 178 -4.58 19.03 -9.49
CA GLU A 178 -5.51 18.49 -8.50
C GLU A 178 -6.40 17.34 -9.00
N ARG A 179 -6.34 17.02 -10.29
CA ARG A 179 -7.15 15.95 -10.91
C ARG A 179 -6.71 14.55 -10.45
N LEU A 180 -5.46 14.38 -10.03
CA LEU A 180 -4.89 13.11 -9.62
C LEU A 180 -4.18 13.26 -8.27
N ALA A 181 -4.72 12.65 -7.22
CA ALA A 181 -4.05 12.62 -5.92
C ALA A 181 -2.76 11.78 -5.98
N VAL A 182 -1.65 12.32 -5.47
CA VAL A 182 -0.39 11.58 -5.39
C VAL A 182 -0.20 11.07 -3.96
N TYR A 183 -0.02 9.75 -3.82
CA TYR A 183 0.33 9.08 -2.57
C TYR A 183 1.73 8.49 -2.67
N SER A 184 2.55 8.67 -1.65
CA SER A 184 3.83 7.98 -1.60
C SER A 184 3.62 6.47 -1.55
N GLY A 185 4.35 5.72 -2.38
CA GLY A 185 4.48 4.27 -2.28
C GLY A 185 5.76 3.86 -1.57
N GLU A 186 6.63 4.83 -1.27
CA GLU A 186 7.92 4.67 -0.60
C GLU A 186 7.86 5.35 0.77
N ASP A 187 7.97 4.59 1.86
CA ASP A 187 7.90 5.11 3.23
C ASP A 187 8.99 6.14 3.52
N SER A 188 10.17 6.00 2.90
CA SER A 188 11.28 6.95 3.06
C SER A 188 11.04 8.31 2.40
N LEU A 189 10.07 8.41 1.49
CA LEU A 189 9.76 9.62 0.72
C LEU A 189 8.44 10.30 1.13
N ILE A 190 7.78 9.85 2.21
CA ILE A 190 6.49 10.40 2.65
C ILE A 190 6.57 11.93 2.79
N TYR A 191 7.49 12.40 3.61
CA TYR A 191 7.67 13.83 3.85
C TYR A 191 7.93 14.62 2.56
N SER A 192 8.84 14.13 1.73
CA SER A 192 9.23 14.82 0.49
C SER A 192 8.06 14.94 -0.49
N LEU A 193 7.31 13.85 -0.70
CA LEU A 193 6.16 13.88 -1.61
C LEU A 193 5.02 14.75 -1.06
N MET A 194 4.78 14.72 0.25
CA MET A 194 3.76 15.56 0.87
C MET A 194 4.13 17.04 0.84
N ALA A 195 5.41 17.38 0.96
CA ALA A 195 5.88 18.76 0.80
C ALA A 195 5.68 19.31 -0.63
N LEU A 196 5.66 18.42 -1.63
CA LEU A 196 5.36 18.75 -3.03
C LEU A 196 3.85 18.80 -3.33
N GLY A 197 2.97 18.51 -2.37
CA GLY A 197 1.52 18.51 -2.56
C GLY A 197 0.89 17.12 -2.60
N GLY A 198 1.64 16.08 -2.28
CA GLY A 198 1.11 14.72 -2.07
C GLY A 198 0.04 14.69 -0.97
N ARG A 199 -0.90 13.75 -1.07
CA ARG A 199 -2.06 13.64 -0.17
C ARG A 199 -1.87 12.63 0.97
N GLY A 200 -0.76 11.87 0.99
CA GLY A 200 -0.49 10.87 1.99
C GLY A 200 0.41 9.75 1.49
N VAL A 201 0.27 8.58 2.08
CA VAL A 201 1.06 7.38 1.80
C VAL A 201 0.21 6.12 1.80
N ILE A 202 0.55 5.15 0.96
CA ILE A 202 0.11 3.76 1.10
C ILE A 202 1.33 2.97 1.59
N SER A 203 1.41 2.79 2.90
CA SER A 203 2.61 2.47 3.68
C SER A 203 2.76 0.99 3.98
N THR A 204 3.99 0.49 3.93
CA THR A 204 4.39 -0.79 4.52
C THR A 204 4.76 -0.61 6.00
N CYS A 205 5.49 0.46 6.34
CA CYS A 205 5.94 0.76 7.71
C CYS A 205 4.76 0.92 8.68
N ALA A 206 3.63 1.43 8.20
CA ALA A 206 2.41 1.58 8.99
C ALA A 206 1.92 0.25 9.61
N ASN A 207 2.25 -0.93 9.05
CA ASN A 207 1.89 -2.21 9.69
C ASN A 207 2.46 -2.35 11.09
N VAL A 208 3.64 -1.81 11.37
CA VAL A 208 4.33 -1.94 12.66
C VAL A 208 4.38 -0.63 13.46
N ALA A 209 4.31 0.51 12.79
CA ALA A 209 4.34 1.84 13.39
C ALA A 209 3.16 2.71 12.89
N PRO A 210 1.89 2.25 13.05
CA PRO A 210 0.74 2.96 12.50
C PRO A 210 0.59 4.38 13.06
N LYS A 211 0.73 4.54 14.38
CA LYS A 211 0.58 5.84 15.05
C LYS A 211 1.59 6.88 14.54
N GLN A 212 2.86 6.52 14.44
CA GLN A 212 3.91 7.44 13.99
C GLN A 212 3.74 7.79 12.50
N THR A 213 3.35 6.81 11.67
CA THR A 213 3.09 7.06 10.25
C THR A 213 1.86 7.97 10.06
N ALA A 214 0.80 7.79 10.87
CA ALA A 214 -0.34 8.69 10.88
C ALA A 214 0.07 10.11 11.30
N GLN A 215 0.79 10.25 12.41
CA GLN A 215 1.28 11.54 12.90
C GLN A 215 2.17 12.28 11.89
N LEU A 216 3.02 11.56 11.15
CA LEU A 216 3.82 12.13 10.08
C LEU A 216 2.94 12.77 8.99
N THR A 217 1.96 12.01 8.50
CA THR A 217 1.08 12.52 7.44
C THR A 217 0.18 13.65 7.94
N GLU A 218 -0.32 13.58 9.17
CA GLU A 218 -1.10 14.65 9.78
C GLU A 218 -0.29 15.94 9.95
N ALA A 219 0.97 15.85 10.42
CA ALA A 219 1.85 17.00 10.53
C ALA A 219 2.08 17.67 9.17
N CYS A 220 2.33 16.88 8.12
CA CYS A 220 2.47 17.40 6.76
C CYS A 220 1.19 18.04 6.23
N LEU A 221 0.02 17.44 6.44
CA LEU A 221 -1.29 17.99 6.03
C LEU A 221 -1.59 19.32 6.74
N LYS A 222 -1.17 19.46 7.99
CA LYS A 222 -1.28 20.71 8.79
C LYS A 222 -0.18 21.72 8.47
N ARG A 223 0.77 21.39 7.58
CA ARG A 223 1.97 22.18 7.25
C ARG A 223 2.91 22.39 8.45
N GLU A 224 2.89 21.49 9.42
CA GLU A 224 3.85 21.44 10.55
C GLU A 224 5.16 20.76 10.08
N TRP A 225 5.86 21.41 9.14
CA TRP A 225 6.96 20.82 8.38
C TRP A 225 8.14 20.36 9.26
N ASP A 226 8.51 21.11 10.28
CA ASP A 226 9.61 20.74 11.20
C ASP A 226 9.27 19.44 11.95
N LYS A 227 8.04 19.33 12.46
CA LYS A 227 7.55 18.13 13.15
C LYS A 227 7.45 16.93 12.19
N GLY A 228 6.94 17.14 10.99
CA GLY A 228 6.89 16.09 9.97
C GLY A 228 8.27 15.57 9.62
N ARG A 229 9.25 16.45 9.44
CA ARG A 229 10.65 16.09 9.17
C ARG A 229 11.27 15.28 10.32
N GLU A 230 11.04 15.69 11.54
CA GLU A 230 11.54 14.99 12.74
C GLU A 230 10.98 13.56 12.80
N ILE A 231 9.66 13.38 12.64
CA ILE A 231 9.03 12.06 12.64
C ILE A 231 9.56 11.21 11.48
N GLN A 232 9.71 11.79 10.27
CA GLN A 232 10.28 11.06 9.13
C GLN A 232 11.67 10.53 9.46
N PHE A 233 12.54 11.35 10.07
CA PHE A 233 13.90 10.92 10.42
C PHE A 233 13.92 9.86 11.52
N GLN A 234 13.02 9.92 12.49
CA GLN A 234 12.84 8.86 13.49
C GLN A 234 12.42 7.51 12.87
N LEU A 235 11.60 7.54 11.83
CA LEU A 235 11.13 6.34 11.12
C LEU A 235 12.18 5.73 10.19
N ILE A 236 13.14 6.49 9.66
CA ILE A 236 14.08 6.04 8.62
C ILE A 236 14.84 4.75 8.98
N PRO A 237 15.40 4.58 10.19
CA PRO A 237 16.12 3.35 10.54
C PRO A 237 15.20 2.11 10.48
N LEU A 238 13.99 2.23 11.00
CA LEU A 238 12.98 1.17 10.95
C LEU A 238 12.54 0.88 9.50
N ILE A 239 12.25 1.90 8.71
CA ILE A 239 11.90 1.76 7.30
C ILE A 239 12.98 0.98 6.55
N ARG A 240 14.26 1.35 6.72
CA ARG A 240 15.37 0.65 6.06
C ARG A 240 15.46 -0.83 6.46
N ALA A 241 15.20 -1.15 7.72
CA ALA A 241 15.17 -2.53 8.19
C ALA A 241 13.98 -3.32 7.62
N LEU A 242 12.83 -2.68 7.43
CA LEU A 242 11.64 -3.31 6.83
C LEU A 242 11.77 -3.58 5.32
N PHE A 243 12.78 -3.03 4.66
CA PHE A 243 13.08 -3.25 3.24
C PHE A 243 14.47 -3.87 3.01
N ILE A 244 15.10 -4.44 4.06
CA ILE A 244 16.39 -5.11 3.95
C ILE A 244 16.33 -6.40 3.11
N GLU A 245 15.14 -6.99 3.02
CA GLU A 245 14.76 -8.07 2.10
C GLU A 245 13.46 -7.69 1.38
N THR A 246 13.05 -8.53 0.43
CA THR A 246 11.82 -8.32 -0.32
C THR A 246 10.60 -8.19 0.60
N ASN A 247 9.89 -7.06 0.52
CA ASN A 247 8.59 -6.89 1.17
C ASN A 247 7.57 -7.91 0.60
N PRO A 248 6.82 -8.67 1.44
CA PRO A 248 6.53 -8.42 2.87
C PRO A 248 7.35 -9.25 3.88
N ILE A 249 8.45 -9.89 3.50
CA ILE A 249 9.21 -10.77 4.40
C ILE A 249 9.58 -10.05 5.71
N PRO A 250 10.25 -8.86 5.70
CA PRO A 250 10.62 -8.21 6.96
C PRO A 250 9.42 -7.69 7.77
N VAL A 251 8.42 -7.10 7.12
CA VAL A 251 7.27 -6.52 7.85
C VAL A 251 6.42 -7.58 8.52
N LYS A 252 6.24 -8.74 7.90
CA LYS A 252 5.50 -9.86 8.48
C LYS A 252 6.29 -10.52 9.62
N THR A 253 7.61 -10.63 9.47
CA THR A 253 8.53 -11.04 10.54
C THR A 253 8.44 -10.07 11.73
N ALA A 254 8.42 -8.77 11.48
CA ALA A 254 8.31 -7.75 12.53
C ALA A 254 6.98 -7.87 13.29
N LEU A 255 5.86 -8.06 12.60
CA LEU A 255 4.55 -8.29 13.24
C LEU A 255 4.53 -9.58 14.08
N SER A 256 5.22 -10.62 13.62
CA SER A 256 5.39 -11.85 14.40
C SER A 256 6.19 -11.63 15.68
N LEU A 257 7.29 -10.89 15.60
CA LEU A 257 8.08 -10.51 16.79
C LEU A 257 7.28 -9.64 17.77
N MET A 258 6.31 -8.85 17.27
CA MET A 258 5.36 -8.09 18.09
C MET A 258 4.20 -8.94 18.64
N GLY A 259 4.13 -10.25 18.31
CA GLY A 259 3.05 -11.15 18.72
C GLY A 259 1.70 -10.86 18.09
N LYS A 260 1.66 -10.19 16.94
CA LYS A 260 0.41 -9.77 16.28
C LYS A 260 -0.13 -10.77 15.23
N CYS A 261 0.74 -11.58 14.65
CA CYS A 261 0.37 -12.70 13.78
C CYS A 261 1.51 -13.71 13.74
N SER A 262 1.31 -14.86 13.09
CA SER A 262 2.41 -15.75 12.77
C SER A 262 3.32 -15.12 11.69
N GLY A 263 4.59 -15.49 11.66
CA GLY A 263 5.53 -15.08 10.60
C GLY A 263 5.41 -15.90 9.31
N GLU A 264 4.36 -16.69 9.15
CA GLU A 264 4.17 -17.61 8.02
C GLU A 264 3.99 -16.86 6.71
N LEU A 265 4.74 -17.26 5.70
CA LEU A 265 4.72 -16.75 4.34
C LEU A 265 4.37 -17.89 3.39
N ARG A 266 3.76 -17.58 2.27
CA ARG A 266 3.54 -18.54 1.20
C ARG A 266 4.69 -18.51 0.19
N LEU A 267 5.14 -19.67 -0.29
CA LEU A 267 6.12 -19.74 -1.37
C LEU A 267 5.61 -18.95 -2.59
N PRO A 268 6.51 -18.27 -3.32
CA PRO A 268 7.99 -18.39 -3.27
C PRO A 268 8.69 -17.55 -2.18
N LEU A 269 7.94 -16.85 -1.31
CA LEU A 269 8.54 -16.13 -0.19
C LEU A 269 8.93 -17.11 0.91
N THR A 270 10.10 -16.86 1.52
CA THR A 270 10.70 -17.70 2.55
C THR A 270 10.95 -16.89 3.81
N PRO A 271 11.15 -17.56 4.97
CA PRO A 271 11.56 -16.87 6.18
C PRO A 271 12.82 -16.02 5.96
N MET A 272 12.92 -14.95 6.74
CA MET A 272 14.02 -14.01 6.69
C MET A 272 15.37 -14.64 7.00
N ALA A 273 16.44 -14.23 6.32
CA ALA A 273 17.79 -14.67 6.62
C ALA A 273 18.22 -14.23 8.03
N GLU A 274 18.94 -15.13 8.76
CA GLU A 274 19.29 -14.91 10.17
C GLU A 274 20.03 -13.58 10.42
N GLY A 275 20.98 -13.23 9.55
CA GLY A 275 21.73 -11.97 9.67
C GLY A 275 20.86 -10.73 9.52
N ASN A 276 19.84 -10.76 8.65
CA ASN A 276 18.90 -9.68 8.46
C ASN A 276 17.85 -9.64 9.56
N LEU A 277 17.44 -10.79 10.07
CA LEU A 277 16.56 -10.89 11.26
C LEU A 277 17.19 -10.18 12.48
N LYS A 278 18.49 -10.37 12.72
CA LYS A 278 19.20 -9.67 13.80
C LYS A 278 19.16 -8.15 13.61
N LYS A 279 19.40 -7.66 12.39
CA LYS A 279 19.34 -6.23 12.06
C LYS A 279 17.93 -5.65 12.22
N LEU A 280 16.90 -6.36 11.75
CA LEU A 280 15.50 -5.97 11.91
C LEU A 280 15.14 -5.89 13.40
N THR A 281 15.47 -6.92 14.19
CA THR A 281 15.20 -6.99 15.62
C THR A 281 15.86 -5.82 16.36
N GLN A 282 17.10 -5.48 16.02
CA GLN A 282 17.80 -4.35 16.61
C GLN A 282 17.10 -3.02 16.27
N ALA A 283 16.76 -2.79 15.00
CA ALA A 283 16.06 -1.57 14.59
C ALA A 283 14.69 -1.43 15.29
N MET A 284 13.98 -2.54 15.50
CA MET A 284 12.71 -2.55 16.23
C MET A 284 12.88 -2.23 17.72
N ARG A 285 13.97 -2.72 18.37
CA ARG A 285 14.31 -2.35 19.75
C ARG A 285 14.66 -0.87 19.87
N ASP A 286 15.51 -0.39 18.99
CA ASP A 286 15.95 1.03 18.97
C ASP A 286 14.75 1.96 18.75
N PHE A 287 13.75 1.53 17.99
CA PHE A 287 12.50 2.26 17.77
C PHE A 287 11.49 2.10 18.93
N GLY A 288 11.69 1.15 19.84
CA GLY A 288 10.81 0.90 20.98
C GLY A 288 9.60 -0.01 20.68
N LEU A 289 9.63 -0.79 19.60
CA LEU A 289 8.59 -1.78 19.28
C LEU A 289 8.75 -3.10 20.03
N LEU A 290 9.94 -3.40 20.49
CA LEU A 290 10.23 -4.59 21.28
C LEU A 290 10.81 -4.18 22.64
N LYS A 291 10.37 -4.86 23.70
CA LYS A 291 11.03 -4.74 25.01
C LYS A 291 12.41 -5.41 24.93
N GLY A 292 13.38 -4.82 25.62
CA GLY A 292 14.74 -5.35 25.66
C GLY A 292 14.83 -6.74 26.29
#